data_89a7a97861767deeacb3f5866cb139df
#
_entry.id   89a7a97861767deeacb3f5866cb139df
#
_cell.length_a   1.000
_cell.length_b   1.000
_cell.length_c   1.000
_cell.angle_alpha   90.00
_cell.angle_beta   90.00
_cell.angle_gamma   90.00
#
_symmetry.space_group_name_H-M   'P 1'
#
loop_
_entity.id
_entity.type
_entity.pdbx_description
1 polymer ?
#
loop_
_entity_poly.entity_id
_entity_poly.type
_entity_poly.pdbx_seq_one_letter_code
_entity_poly.pdbx_strand_id
1 'polypeptide(L)'
;EFVKKKKIPLKNIIVTSLDSDNKMSKWYLDYVAYQFIVHPNRQHLSYQPVSLFTNNIWDAPAPMRIIAISNSFFNIISSMRSHTLKNFASHSQPLLALSEMGFWSKKTIVEDGHQYWRSLFFFKGNYEVLPIHVAIYQDAVMEETLIKTLKAQFVQLRRWDYGASDVAYVGVRLFSKDRKRIGEMPFLPLF
;
A
#
# COMPACT_ATOMS: atom_id res chain seq x y z
N GLU A 1 18.24 8.54 12.70
CA GLU A 1 18.96 9.40 13.65
C GLU A 1 18.06 9.85 14.80
N PHE A 2 16.89 10.45 14.54
CA PHE A 2 15.93 10.92 15.54
C PHE A 2 15.51 9.81 16.54
N VAL A 3 15.11 8.65 16.04
CA VAL A 3 14.67 7.49 16.86
C VAL A 3 15.79 7.03 17.81
N LYS A 4 17.02 6.92 17.30
CA LYS A 4 18.19 6.58 18.12
C LYS A 4 18.45 7.62 19.21
N LYS A 5 18.37 8.90 18.89
CA LYS A 5 18.54 10.00 19.83
C LYS A 5 17.51 9.98 20.95
N LYS A 6 16.26 9.66 20.64
CA LYS A 6 15.14 9.57 21.60
C LYS A 6 15.08 8.24 22.36
N LYS A 7 15.89 7.24 22.02
CA LYS A 7 15.90 5.89 22.64
C LYS A 7 14.54 5.19 22.62
N ILE A 8 13.71 5.47 21.59
CA ILE A 8 12.41 4.84 21.46
C ILE A 8 12.60 3.43 20.86
N PRO A 9 12.05 2.37 21.46
CA PRO A 9 12.13 1.03 20.91
C PRO A 9 11.44 0.95 19.53
N LEU A 10 12.10 0.35 18.53
CA LEU A 10 11.57 0.24 17.15
C LEU A 10 10.20 -0.42 17.09
N LYS A 11 9.93 -1.38 17.98
CA LYS A 11 8.64 -2.07 18.11
C LYS A 11 7.46 -1.17 18.49
N ASN A 12 7.73 0.05 18.94
CA ASN A 12 6.71 1.03 19.36
C ASN A 12 6.55 2.16 18.34
N ILE A 13 7.12 2.01 17.15
CA ILE A 13 7.10 3.04 16.11
C ILE A 13 6.40 2.47 14.89
N ILE A 14 5.44 3.23 14.38
CA ILE A 14 4.81 3.01 13.09
C ILE A 14 5.25 4.11 12.11
N VAL A 15 5.47 3.74 10.88
CA VAL A 15 5.86 4.66 9.78
C VAL A 15 4.72 4.70 8.79
N THR A 16 4.26 5.90 8.46
CA THR A 16 3.28 6.15 7.41
C THR A 16 3.99 6.73 6.19
N SER A 17 3.86 6.08 5.06
CA SER A 17 4.23 6.60 3.75
C SER A 17 3.03 7.29 3.13
N LEU A 18 3.21 8.47 2.59
CA LEU A 18 2.18 9.26 1.93
C LEU A 18 2.72 9.82 0.62
N ASP A 19 1.93 9.77 -0.42
CA ASP A 19 2.23 10.50 -1.64
C ASP A 19 2.04 12.01 -1.43
N SER A 20 2.72 12.82 -2.21
CA SER A 20 2.80 14.27 -2.02
C SER A 20 1.46 15.00 -2.22
N ASP A 21 0.55 14.40 -2.98
CA ASP A 21 -0.80 14.90 -3.25
C ASP A 21 -1.85 14.43 -2.25
N ASN A 22 -1.47 13.56 -1.31
CA ASN A 22 -2.40 12.92 -0.40
C ASN A 22 -2.72 13.80 0.81
N LYS A 23 -4.02 13.92 1.08
CA LYS A 23 -4.55 14.61 2.26
C LYS A 23 -5.16 13.59 3.21
N MET A 24 -4.61 13.49 4.41
CA MET A 24 -5.17 12.66 5.46
C MET A 24 -6.44 13.29 6.04
N SER A 25 -7.44 12.46 6.33
CA SER A 25 -8.54 12.89 7.18
C SER A 25 -8.07 13.16 8.61
N LYS A 26 -8.81 13.98 9.34
CA LYS A 26 -8.42 14.49 10.67
C LYS A 26 -8.02 13.40 11.67
N TRP A 27 -8.68 12.25 11.63
CA TRP A 27 -8.51 11.16 12.62
C TRP A 27 -7.65 10.01 12.14
N TYR A 28 -6.98 10.15 10.99
CA TYR A 28 -6.24 9.04 10.37
C TYR A 28 -5.11 8.52 11.27
N LEU A 29 -4.24 9.41 11.74
CA LEU A 29 -3.08 9.01 12.56
C LEU A 29 -3.51 8.44 13.91
N ASP A 30 -4.57 9.00 14.52
CA ASP A 30 -5.10 8.51 15.80
C ASP A 30 -5.65 7.09 15.65
N TYR A 31 -6.38 6.83 14.55
CA TYR A 31 -6.95 5.51 14.32
C TYR A 31 -5.86 4.47 13.98
N VAL A 32 -4.87 4.84 13.17
CA VAL A 32 -3.71 3.97 12.90
C VAL A 32 -2.94 3.67 14.17
N ALA A 33 -2.68 4.67 15.00
CA ALA A 33 -1.99 4.48 16.28
C ALA A 33 -2.80 3.58 17.23
N TYR A 34 -4.12 3.77 17.32
CA TYR A 34 -5.00 2.91 18.10
C TYR A 34 -4.93 1.46 17.64
N GLN A 35 -5.11 1.20 16.33
CA GLN A 35 -5.04 -0.15 15.78
C GLN A 35 -3.67 -0.78 16.00
N PHE A 36 -2.60 0.00 15.86
CA PHE A 36 -1.24 -0.48 16.13
C PHE A 36 -1.02 -0.86 17.60
N ILE A 37 -1.66 -0.16 18.54
CA ILE A 37 -1.51 -0.45 19.97
C ILE A 37 -2.31 -1.70 20.38
N VAL A 38 -3.54 -1.83 19.88
CA VAL A 38 -4.48 -2.87 20.36
C VAL A 38 -4.31 -4.20 19.63
N HIS A 39 -3.77 -4.21 18.39
CA HIS A 39 -3.72 -5.43 17.62
C HIS A 39 -2.63 -6.38 18.10
N PRO A 40 -2.95 -7.66 18.41
CA PRO A 40 -1.99 -8.62 18.96
C PRO A 40 -0.82 -8.89 18.02
N ASN A 41 -1.08 -8.98 16.70
CA ASN A 41 -0.06 -9.27 15.66
C ASN A 41 0.51 -8.00 15.03
N ARG A 42 0.52 -6.89 15.73
CA ARG A 42 0.83 -5.54 15.22
C ARG A 42 2.15 -5.38 14.47
N GLN A 43 3.12 -6.28 14.69
CA GLN A 43 4.43 -6.22 14.03
C GLN A 43 4.41 -6.87 12.63
N HIS A 44 3.42 -7.70 12.35
CA HIS A 44 3.28 -8.41 11.07
C HIS A 44 2.07 -7.88 10.27
N LEU A 45 1.77 -6.60 10.42
CA LEU A 45 0.67 -5.94 9.71
C LEU A 45 1.16 -4.74 8.91
N SER A 46 0.46 -4.44 7.85
CA SER A 46 0.36 -3.08 7.32
C SER A 46 -1.06 -2.55 7.48
N TYR A 47 -1.18 -1.25 7.52
CA TYR A 47 -2.42 -0.51 7.78
C TYR A 47 -2.74 0.28 6.52
N GLN A 48 -3.76 -0.17 5.77
CA GLN A 48 -4.14 0.39 4.49
C GLN A 48 -5.40 1.24 4.62
N PRO A 49 -5.33 2.58 4.44
CA PRO A 49 -6.50 3.43 4.40
C PRO A 49 -7.30 3.27 3.12
N VAL A 50 -8.52 3.78 3.13
CA VAL A 50 -9.34 3.89 1.93
C VAL A 50 -8.92 5.13 1.15
N SER A 51 -8.33 4.95 -0.02
CA SER A 51 -7.95 6.05 -0.90
C SER A 51 -9.13 6.52 -1.75
N LEU A 52 -9.45 7.80 -1.66
CA LEU A 52 -10.53 8.45 -2.40
C LEU A 52 -9.94 9.54 -3.31
N PHE A 53 -10.12 9.41 -4.60
CA PHE A 53 -9.63 10.35 -5.61
C PHE A 53 -10.62 11.51 -5.79
N THR A 54 -10.73 12.37 -4.78
CA THR A 54 -11.80 13.38 -4.72
C THR A 54 -11.32 14.82 -4.48
N ASN A 55 -10.01 15.07 -4.25
CA ASN A 55 -9.52 16.40 -3.93
C ASN A 55 -9.89 17.47 -4.97
N ASN A 56 -9.73 17.13 -6.26
CA ASN A 56 -9.96 18.03 -7.40
C ASN A 56 -10.99 17.45 -8.39
N ILE A 57 -11.87 16.56 -7.92
CA ILE A 57 -12.79 15.80 -8.78
C ILE A 57 -13.70 16.68 -9.64
N TRP A 58 -14.10 17.84 -9.11
CA TRP A 58 -14.99 18.75 -9.81
C TRP A 58 -14.28 19.57 -10.90
N ASP A 59 -12.97 19.75 -10.78
CA ASP A 59 -12.14 20.49 -11.75
C ASP A 59 -11.63 19.54 -12.86
N ALA A 60 -11.54 18.24 -12.57
CA ALA A 60 -11.03 17.25 -13.50
C ALA A 60 -11.97 17.04 -14.70
N PRO A 61 -11.45 16.79 -15.92
CA PRO A 61 -12.26 16.47 -17.11
C PRO A 61 -13.09 15.19 -16.89
N ALA A 62 -14.25 15.10 -17.56
CA ALA A 62 -15.20 14.00 -17.38
C ALA A 62 -14.58 12.59 -17.48
N PRO A 63 -13.68 12.25 -18.45
CA PRO A 63 -13.03 10.95 -18.48
C PRO A 63 -12.21 10.66 -17.22
N MET A 64 -11.52 11.67 -16.67
CA MET A 64 -10.71 11.52 -15.46
C MET A 64 -11.58 11.33 -14.22
N ARG A 65 -12.76 11.95 -14.16
CA ARG A 65 -13.72 11.72 -13.07
C ARG A 65 -14.15 10.24 -13.03
N ILE A 66 -14.43 9.65 -14.19
CA ILE A 66 -14.81 8.23 -14.27
C ILE A 66 -13.70 7.34 -13.72
N ILE A 67 -12.45 7.58 -14.12
CA ILE A 67 -11.30 6.80 -13.63
C ILE A 67 -11.11 7.01 -12.13
N ALA A 68 -11.17 8.25 -11.65
CA ALA A 68 -11.00 8.59 -10.24
C ALA A 68 -12.08 7.94 -9.35
N ILE A 69 -13.35 8.00 -9.79
CA ILE A 69 -14.48 7.37 -9.08
C ILE A 69 -14.32 5.84 -9.09
N SER A 70 -13.94 5.26 -10.22
CA SER A 70 -13.72 3.80 -10.34
C SER A 70 -12.60 3.33 -9.41
N ASN A 71 -11.49 4.06 -9.32
CA ASN A 71 -10.40 3.76 -8.40
C ASN A 71 -10.82 3.90 -6.93
N SER A 72 -11.58 4.95 -6.60
CA SER A 72 -12.11 5.13 -5.24
C SER A 72 -13.02 3.96 -4.85
N PHE A 73 -13.91 3.55 -5.76
CA PHE A 73 -14.82 2.42 -5.56
C PHE A 73 -14.07 1.10 -5.41
N PHE A 74 -13.03 0.88 -6.23
CA PHE A 74 -12.15 -0.28 -6.10
C PHE A 74 -11.47 -0.34 -4.72
N ASN A 75 -10.95 0.78 -4.22
CA ASN A 75 -10.34 0.85 -2.88
C ASN A 75 -11.35 0.55 -1.77
N ILE A 76 -12.59 1.07 -1.87
CA ILE A 76 -13.66 0.80 -0.91
C ILE A 76 -13.97 -0.71 -0.89
N ILE A 77 -14.22 -1.32 -2.04
CA ILE A 77 -14.53 -2.76 -2.13
C ILE A 77 -13.36 -3.60 -1.62
N SER A 78 -12.12 -3.25 -1.98
CA SER A 78 -10.93 -3.95 -1.52
C SER A 78 -10.81 -3.90 0.00
N SER A 79 -11.11 -2.77 0.62
CA SER A 79 -11.09 -2.63 2.09
C SER A 79 -12.13 -3.50 2.81
N MET A 80 -13.21 -3.87 2.13
CA MET A 80 -14.23 -4.80 2.67
C MET A 80 -13.82 -6.27 2.60
N ARG A 81 -12.74 -6.58 1.88
CA ARG A 81 -12.20 -7.93 1.67
C ARG A 81 -10.77 -8.00 2.21
N SER A 82 -10.61 -7.90 3.53
CA SER A 82 -9.30 -7.84 4.19
C SER A 82 -8.36 -8.99 3.81
N HIS A 83 -8.91 -10.20 3.57
CA HIS A 83 -8.13 -11.39 3.20
C HIS A 83 -7.48 -11.31 1.80
N THR A 84 -7.97 -10.42 0.92
CA THR A 84 -7.39 -10.17 -0.41
C THR A 84 -6.73 -8.81 -0.52
N LEU A 85 -6.83 -7.98 0.53
CA LEU A 85 -6.31 -6.63 0.54
C LEU A 85 -4.79 -6.66 0.43
N LYS A 86 -4.25 -5.81 -0.43
CA LYS A 86 -2.81 -5.58 -0.61
C LYS A 86 -2.48 -4.13 -0.28
N ASN A 87 -1.20 -3.83 -0.18
CA ASN A 87 -0.78 -2.46 -0.01
C ASN A 87 -0.98 -1.67 -1.31
N PHE A 88 -1.48 -0.46 -1.15
CA PHE A 88 -1.50 0.58 -2.17
C PHE A 88 -0.69 1.77 -1.65
N ALA A 89 -0.54 2.79 -2.47
CA ALA A 89 0.02 4.08 -2.06
C ALA A 89 -0.58 4.54 -0.72
N SER A 90 0.24 5.15 0.12
CA SER A 90 -0.19 5.69 1.41
C SER A 90 -0.68 4.64 2.40
N HIS A 91 0.25 3.88 2.90
CA HIS A 91 0.01 2.90 3.95
C HIS A 91 0.97 3.08 5.13
N SER A 92 0.65 2.43 6.24
CA SER A 92 1.51 2.47 7.42
C SER A 92 2.06 1.08 7.74
N GLN A 93 3.32 1.00 8.19
CA GLN A 93 3.97 -0.24 8.60
C GLN A 93 4.81 -0.05 9.88
N PRO A 94 4.95 -1.08 10.73
CA PRO A 94 5.83 -1.05 11.90
C PRO A 94 7.29 -0.83 11.50
N LEU A 95 7.97 0.07 12.19
CA LEU A 95 9.38 0.36 11.89
C LEU A 95 10.29 -0.85 12.17
N LEU A 96 9.96 -1.68 13.15
CA LEU A 96 10.71 -2.90 13.42
C LEU A 96 10.67 -3.83 12.21
N ALA A 97 9.46 -4.15 11.71
CA ALA A 97 9.27 -4.98 10.52
C ALA A 97 10.01 -4.43 9.30
N LEU A 98 9.88 -3.12 9.05
CA LEU A 98 10.59 -2.44 7.96
C LEU A 98 12.10 -2.57 8.09
N SER A 99 12.66 -2.40 9.29
CA SER A 99 14.10 -2.48 9.52
C SER A 99 14.66 -3.89 9.31
N GLU A 100 13.91 -4.91 9.72
CA GLU A 100 14.27 -6.32 9.54
C GLU A 100 14.25 -6.74 8.06
N MET A 101 13.32 -6.21 7.27
CA MET A 101 13.21 -6.47 5.83
C MET A 101 14.15 -5.62 4.96
N GLY A 102 14.87 -4.64 5.55
CA GLY A 102 15.71 -3.70 4.81
C GLY A 102 14.93 -2.61 4.07
N PHE A 103 13.78 -2.18 4.61
CA PHE A 103 12.88 -1.15 4.07
C PHE A 103 12.27 -1.50 2.71
N TRP A 104 11.73 -0.49 2.01
CA TRP A 104 11.11 -0.65 0.69
C TRP A 104 12.13 -0.99 -0.40
N SER A 105 11.70 -1.71 -1.42
CA SER A 105 12.52 -2.02 -2.58
C SER A 105 12.80 -0.74 -3.39
N LYS A 106 14.06 -0.55 -3.77
CA LYS A 106 14.48 0.50 -4.71
C LYS A 106 14.53 0.01 -6.17
N LYS A 107 14.12 -1.25 -6.42
CA LYS A 107 14.26 -1.91 -7.72
C LYS A 107 12.95 -1.95 -8.51
N THR A 108 11.86 -1.47 -7.95
CA THR A 108 10.54 -1.45 -8.60
C THR A 108 9.94 -0.06 -8.53
N ILE A 109 9.09 0.26 -9.52
CA ILE A 109 8.37 1.53 -9.61
C ILE A 109 7.08 1.49 -8.76
N VAL A 110 6.56 0.28 -8.52
CA VAL A 110 5.34 -0.01 -7.74
C VAL A 110 5.73 -0.63 -6.40
N GLU A 111 6.52 0.11 -5.64
CA GLU A 111 7.11 -0.35 -4.38
C GLU A 111 6.07 -0.70 -3.31
N ASP A 112 4.90 -0.08 -3.34
CA ASP A 112 3.79 -0.27 -2.42
C ASP A 112 3.17 -1.67 -2.54
N GLY A 113 2.70 -2.06 -3.71
CA GLY A 113 2.18 -3.41 -3.98
C GLY A 113 3.26 -4.48 -3.81
N HIS A 114 4.47 -4.19 -4.29
CA HIS A 114 5.61 -5.08 -4.13
C HIS A 114 5.98 -5.30 -2.66
N GLN A 115 5.82 -4.29 -1.80
CA GLN A 115 6.09 -4.40 -0.37
C GLN A 115 5.18 -5.41 0.31
N TYR A 116 3.91 -5.54 -0.10
CA TYR A 116 3.03 -6.59 0.39
C TYR A 116 3.64 -7.98 0.17
N TRP A 117 4.07 -8.29 -1.06
CA TRP A 117 4.65 -9.59 -1.39
C TRP A 117 5.96 -9.85 -0.66
N ARG A 118 6.81 -8.82 -0.56
CA ARG A 118 8.07 -8.92 0.21
C ARG A 118 7.80 -9.25 1.66
N SER A 119 6.85 -8.57 2.29
CA SER A 119 6.47 -8.79 3.69
C SER A 119 5.88 -10.18 3.89
N LEU A 120 4.96 -10.60 3.01
CA LEU A 120 4.34 -11.92 3.07
C LEU A 120 5.38 -13.04 3.02
N PHE A 121 6.35 -12.96 2.11
CA PHE A 121 7.43 -13.94 2.02
C PHE A 121 8.43 -13.85 3.17
N PHE A 122 8.77 -12.65 3.61
CA PHE A 122 9.69 -12.45 4.73
C PHE A 122 9.15 -13.07 6.02
N PHE A 123 7.88 -12.83 6.32
CA PHE A 123 7.19 -13.37 7.49
C PHE A 123 6.57 -14.76 7.26
N LYS A 124 6.93 -15.44 6.17
CA LYS A 124 6.51 -16.82 5.87
C LYS A 124 4.99 -17.01 5.89
N GLY A 125 4.25 -16.05 5.34
CA GLY A 125 2.79 -16.05 5.31
C GLY A 125 2.11 -15.47 6.56
N ASN A 126 2.82 -15.21 7.64
CA ASN A 126 2.28 -14.54 8.82
C ASN A 126 2.32 -13.01 8.63
N TYR A 127 1.58 -12.53 7.66
CA TYR A 127 1.48 -11.10 7.34
C TYR A 127 0.11 -10.79 6.75
N GLU A 128 -0.49 -9.73 7.21
CA GLU A 128 -1.81 -9.28 6.78
C GLU A 128 -1.83 -7.78 6.51
N VAL A 129 -2.81 -7.35 5.72
CA VAL A 129 -3.12 -5.94 5.50
C VAL A 129 -4.42 -5.61 6.22
N LEU A 130 -4.33 -4.79 7.25
CA LEU A 130 -5.49 -4.35 8.02
C LEU A 130 -6.13 -3.13 7.33
N PRO A 131 -7.40 -3.21 6.92
CA PRO A 131 -8.09 -2.06 6.37
C PRO A 131 -8.32 -1.00 7.46
N ILE A 132 -7.95 0.24 7.16
CA ILE A 132 -8.25 1.41 7.98
C ILE A 132 -9.40 2.14 7.31
N HIS A 133 -10.60 2.03 7.88
CA HIS A 133 -11.82 2.65 7.33
C HIS A 133 -11.87 4.17 7.61
N VAL A 134 -10.72 4.80 7.42
CA VAL A 134 -10.56 6.26 7.46
C VAL A 134 -9.94 6.68 6.15
N ALA A 135 -10.51 7.69 5.52
CA ALA A 135 -10.12 8.09 4.18
C ALA A 135 -8.80 8.85 4.11
N ILE A 136 -8.07 8.60 3.04
CA ILE A 136 -7.04 9.50 2.49
C ILE A 136 -7.56 10.01 1.15
N TYR A 137 -7.43 11.31 0.92
CA TYR A 137 -7.90 11.96 -0.29
C TYR A 137 -6.74 12.20 -1.25
N GLN A 138 -6.95 11.84 -2.51
CA GLN A 138 -5.97 11.95 -3.59
C GLN A 138 -6.51 12.80 -4.72
N ASP A 139 -5.62 13.29 -5.58
CA ASP A 139 -5.97 14.04 -6.77
C ASP A 139 -6.34 13.11 -7.94
N ALA A 140 -7.39 13.46 -8.67
CA ALA A 140 -7.59 12.94 -10.02
C ALA A 140 -6.54 13.60 -10.95
N VAL A 141 -6.07 12.87 -11.95
CA VAL A 141 -5.08 13.41 -12.90
C VAL A 141 -5.66 14.60 -13.64
N MET A 142 -4.96 15.71 -13.57
CA MET A 142 -5.34 16.95 -14.25
C MET A 142 -4.09 17.73 -14.65
N GLU A 143 -4.08 18.17 -15.91
CA GLU A 143 -3.06 19.01 -16.51
C GLU A 143 -3.73 20.22 -17.17
N GLU A 144 -2.94 21.16 -17.66
CA GLU A 144 -3.42 22.42 -18.25
C GLU A 144 -4.39 22.24 -19.45
N THR A 145 -4.26 21.14 -20.19
CA THR A 145 -5.10 20.83 -21.35
C THR A 145 -5.58 19.39 -21.31
N LEU A 146 -6.74 19.11 -21.93
CA LEU A 146 -7.30 17.77 -22.01
C LEU A 146 -6.30 16.75 -22.61
N ILE A 147 -5.58 17.14 -23.67
CA ILE A 147 -4.60 16.24 -24.33
C ILE A 147 -3.43 15.92 -23.39
N LYS A 148 -2.90 16.90 -22.67
CA LYS A 148 -1.86 16.69 -21.66
C LYS A 148 -2.38 15.79 -20.54
N THR A 149 -3.59 16.02 -20.05
CA THR A 149 -4.25 15.21 -19.03
C THR A 149 -4.39 13.75 -19.46
N LEU A 150 -4.86 13.48 -20.68
CA LEU A 150 -4.99 12.13 -21.23
C LEU A 150 -3.61 11.42 -21.32
N LYS A 151 -2.58 12.15 -21.76
CA LYS A 151 -1.21 11.61 -21.81
C LYS A 151 -0.67 11.29 -20.40
N ALA A 152 -0.88 12.19 -19.44
CA ALA A 152 -0.46 11.99 -18.06
C ALA A 152 -1.18 10.78 -17.43
N GLN A 153 -2.49 10.64 -17.66
CA GLN A 153 -3.26 9.49 -17.22
C GLN A 153 -2.76 8.18 -17.84
N PHE A 154 -2.46 8.17 -19.12
CA PHE A 154 -1.88 6.99 -19.79
C PHE A 154 -0.54 6.59 -19.18
N VAL A 155 0.34 7.56 -18.90
CA VAL A 155 1.64 7.32 -18.25
C VAL A 155 1.44 6.75 -16.84
N GLN A 156 0.46 7.28 -16.08
CA GLN A 156 0.15 6.77 -14.74
C GLN A 156 -0.36 5.33 -14.80
N LEU A 157 -1.32 5.02 -15.67
CA LEU A 157 -1.84 3.66 -15.83
C LEU A 157 -0.75 2.69 -16.25
N ARG A 158 0.10 3.05 -17.22
CA ARG A 158 1.23 2.23 -17.63
C ARG A 158 2.22 1.98 -16.48
N ARG A 159 2.42 2.96 -15.59
CA ARG A 159 3.24 2.77 -14.40
C ARG A 159 2.61 1.77 -13.43
N TRP A 160 1.30 1.82 -13.24
CA TRP A 160 0.59 0.86 -12.39
C TRP A 160 0.58 -0.56 -12.97
N ASP A 161 0.47 -0.70 -14.27
CA ASP A 161 0.55 -1.99 -14.96
C ASP A 161 1.89 -2.71 -14.71
N TYR A 162 2.92 -1.96 -14.34
CA TYR A 162 4.20 -2.55 -13.93
C TYR A 162 4.07 -3.45 -12.69
N GLY A 163 2.99 -3.31 -11.93
CA GLY A 163 2.61 -4.20 -10.83
C GLY A 163 2.43 -5.65 -11.26
N ALA A 164 2.15 -5.91 -12.55
CA ALA A 164 2.11 -7.26 -13.12
C ALA A 164 3.46 -8.00 -12.99
N SER A 165 4.57 -7.30 -12.80
CA SER A 165 5.89 -7.90 -12.53
C SER A 165 5.92 -8.69 -11.21
N ASP A 166 5.02 -8.41 -10.28
CA ASP A 166 4.89 -9.15 -9.04
C ASP A 166 4.40 -10.59 -9.27
N VAL A 167 3.69 -10.86 -10.35
CA VAL A 167 3.31 -12.24 -10.74
C VAL A 167 4.57 -13.08 -10.96
N ALA A 168 5.55 -12.53 -11.69
CA ALA A 168 6.82 -13.21 -11.91
C ALA A 168 7.62 -13.33 -10.61
N TYR A 169 7.64 -12.29 -9.78
CA TYR A 169 8.30 -12.32 -8.47
C TYR A 169 7.75 -13.42 -7.55
N VAL A 170 6.43 -13.53 -7.47
CA VAL A 170 5.73 -14.56 -6.71
C VAL A 170 6.00 -15.94 -7.31
N GLY A 171 5.87 -16.10 -8.62
CA GLY A 171 6.12 -17.35 -9.34
C GLY A 171 7.52 -17.89 -9.08
N VAL A 172 8.56 -17.04 -9.24
CA VAL A 172 9.95 -17.45 -8.98
C VAL A 172 10.12 -17.94 -7.53
N ARG A 173 9.52 -17.27 -6.54
CA ARG A 173 9.64 -17.68 -5.13
C ARG A 173 8.89 -18.97 -4.82
N LEU A 174 7.75 -19.19 -5.43
CA LEU A 174 6.95 -20.40 -5.22
C LEU A 174 7.53 -21.63 -5.88
N PHE A 175 8.12 -21.49 -7.07
CA PHE A 175 8.62 -22.61 -7.87
C PHE A 175 10.14 -22.82 -7.82
N SER A 176 10.88 -21.91 -7.17
CA SER A 176 12.32 -22.03 -6.98
C SER A 176 12.69 -22.89 -5.76
N LYS A 177 13.99 -23.17 -5.64
CA LYS A 177 14.56 -23.82 -4.44
C LYS A 177 14.34 -23.02 -3.15
N ASP A 178 14.03 -21.75 -3.25
CA ASP A 178 13.65 -20.87 -2.12
C ASP A 178 12.32 -21.25 -1.48
N ARG A 179 11.48 -22.07 -2.12
CA ARG A 179 10.25 -22.61 -1.55
C ARG A 179 10.47 -23.26 -0.19
N LYS A 180 11.61 -23.98 -0.01
CA LYS A 180 11.97 -24.58 1.29
C LYS A 180 12.20 -23.55 2.40
N ARG A 181 12.55 -22.30 2.03
CA ARG A 181 12.74 -21.19 2.98
C ARG A 181 11.43 -20.49 3.34
N ILE A 182 10.42 -20.58 2.47
CA ILE A 182 9.11 -19.92 2.65
C ILE A 182 8.23 -20.72 3.64
N GLY A 183 8.56 -21.99 3.88
CA GLY A 183 7.80 -22.85 4.78
C GLY A 183 6.46 -23.28 4.19
N GLU A 184 5.53 -23.67 5.05
CA GLU A 184 4.19 -24.14 4.71
C GLU A 184 3.23 -22.96 4.47
N MET A 185 3.58 -22.04 3.56
CA MET A 185 2.63 -20.99 3.18
C MET A 185 1.40 -21.64 2.50
N PRO A 186 0.19 -21.39 2.97
CA PRO A 186 -1.00 -21.85 2.27
C PRO A 186 -1.07 -21.19 0.89
N PHE A 187 -1.38 -21.99 -0.14
CA PHE A 187 -1.50 -21.52 -1.52
C PHE A 187 -2.66 -20.52 -1.74
N LEU A 188 -3.69 -20.56 -0.87
CA LEU A 188 -4.91 -19.78 -1.03
C LEU A 188 -4.76 -18.25 -0.98
N PRO A 189 -3.86 -17.65 -0.18
CA PRO A 189 -3.68 -16.19 -0.19
C PRO A 189 -2.96 -15.65 -1.42
N LEU A 190 -2.54 -16.52 -2.35
CA LEU A 190 -1.73 -16.13 -3.51
C LEU A 190 -2.59 -15.91 -4.77
N PHE A 191 -3.86 -16.26 -4.74
CA PHE A 191 -4.86 -16.10 -5.79
C PHE A 191 -6.08 -15.36 -5.25
#